data_057471a01fe36277e8468b9b4deaa19c
#
_entry.id   057471a01fe36277e8468b9b4deaa19c
#
_cell.length_a   1.000
_cell.length_b   1.000
_cell.length_c   1.000
_cell.angle_alpha   90.00
_cell.angle_beta   90.00
_cell.angle_gamma   90.00
#
_symmetry.space_group_name_H-M   'P 1'
#
loop_
_entity.id
_entity.type
_entity.pdbx_description
1 polymer ?
#
loop_
_entity_poly.entity_id
_entity_poly.type
_entity_poly.pdbx_seq_one_letter_code
_entity_poly.pdbx_strand_id
1 'polypeptide(L)'
;MDKKKKCIIDEYKTVYGFSLFVILNPDKSIVDKRFSFREDESSIVDDEWSDCTAYTVGGAYDKLTKEDCEIIVINKIKGSGDDINTFAHESFHAAVDILEACHIKLSDDTNEVFAYLIDRKSVV
;
A
#
# COMPACT_ATOMS: atom_id res chain seq x y z
N MET A 1 -8.09 1.70 -30.02
CA MET A 1 -6.98 2.36 -29.31
C MET A 1 -7.25 2.32 -27.82
N ASP A 2 -6.42 1.63 -27.09
CA ASP A 2 -6.60 1.47 -25.66
C ASP A 2 -6.33 2.78 -24.94
N LYS A 3 -7.29 3.21 -24.15
CA LYS A 3 -7.06 4.37 -23.29
C LYS A 3 -6.11 3.96 -22.18
N LYS A 4 -5.00 4.67 -22.07
CA LYS A 4 -4.06 4.47 -20.98
C LYS A 4 -4.78 4.79 -19.66
N LYS A 5 -4.80 3.81 -18.75
CA LYS A 5 -5.44 4.00 -17.45
C LYS A 5 -4.66 5.03 -16.64
N LYS A 6 -5.37 5.89 -15.97
CA LYS A 6 -4.76 6.93 -15.15
C LYS A 6 -4.17 6.33 -13.89
N CYS A 7 -2.93 6.73 -13.56
CA CYS A 7 -2.31 6.40 -12.28
C CYS A 7 -2.99 7.21 -11.17
N ILE A 8 -3.52 6.54 -10.17
CA ILE A 8 -4.20 7.18 -9.05
C ILE A 8 -3.44 6.85 -7.77
N ILE A 9 -3.15 7.88 -6.99
CA ILE A 9 -2.46 7.76 -5.70
C ILE A 9 -3.40 8.32 -4.63
N ASP A 10 -3.94 7.43 -3.78
CA ASP A 10 -4.82 7.82 -2.69
C ASP A 10 -4.08 7.70 -1.37
N GLU A 11 -4.26 8.68 -0.51
CA GLU A 11 -3.65 8.70 0.82
C GLU A 11 -4.69 8.44 1.90
N TYR A 12 -4.34 7.56 2.85
CA TYR A 12 -5.14 7.27 4.04
C TYR A 12 -4.27 7.46 5.26
N LYS A 13 -4.70 8.31 6.18
CA LYS A 13 -3.98 8.51 7.44
C LYS A 13 -4.44 7.50 8.45
N THR A 14 -3.49 6.79 9.06
CA THR A 14 -3.82 5.81 10.11
C THR A 14 -3.74 6.48 11.49
N VAL A 15 -4.37 5.85 12.47
CA VAL A 15 -4.34 6.35 13.85
C VAL A 15 -2.96 6.20 14.51
N TYR A 16 -2.06 5.46 13.86
CA TYR A 16 -0.72 5.18 14.39
C TYR A 16 0.37 6.11 13.82
N GLY A 17 -0.03 7.18 13.15
CA GLY A 17 0.92 8.17 12.63
C GLY A 17 1.52 7.84 11.27
N PHE A 18 1.29 6.64 10.75
CA PHE A 18 1.74 6.28 9.42
C PHE A 18 0.69 6.65 8.39
N SER A 19 1.14 7.13 7.22
CA SER A 19 0.29 7.25 6.05
C SER A 19 0.33 5.96 5.25
N LEU A 20 -0.83 5.54 4.76
CA LEU A 20 -0.97 4.45 3.81
C LEU A 20 -1.35 5.04 2.47
N PHE A 21 -0.64 4.67 1.43
CA PHE A 21 -0.99 5.06 0.07
C PHE A 21 -1.47 3.83 -0.71
N VAL A 22 -2.52 4.01 -1.49
CA VAL A 22 -2.99 2.99 -2.43
C VAL A 22 -2.77 3.54 -3.82
N ILE A 23 -1.97 2.83 -4.62
CA ILE A 23 -1.65 3.25 -5.98
C ILE A 23 -2.36 2.31 -6.95
N LEU A 24 -3.22 2.88 -7.79
CA LEU A 24 -3.93 2.16 -8.84
C LEU A 24 -3.29 2.48 -10.18
N ASN A 25 -3.11 1.47 -11.02
CA ASN A 25 -2.51 1.62 -12.35
C ASN A 25 -1.16 2.35 -12.27
N PRO A 26 -0.16 1.78 -11.60
CA PRO A 26 1.08 2.49 -11.33
C PRO A 26 1.79 2.91 -12.62
N ASP A 27 2.24 4.17 -12.63
CA ASP A 27 3.10 4.72 -13.67
C ASP A 27 4.44 5.01 -13.02
N LYS A 28 5.47 4.30 -13.45
CA LYS A 28 6.79 4.35 -12.82
C LYS A 28 7.32 5.78 -12.72
N SER A 29 7.16 6.58 -13.78
CA SER A 29 7.67 7.95 -13.79
C SER A 29 6.95 8.84 -12.79
N ILE A 30 5.65 8.64 -12.59
CA ILE A 30 4.85 9.39 -11.62
C ILE A 30 5.17 8.95 -10.20
N VAL A 31 5.22 7.62 -9.98
CA VAL A 31 5.46 7.06 -8.66
C VAL A 31 6.87 7.40 -8.16
N ASP A 32 7.88 7.28 -9.02
CA ASP A 32 9.28 7.54 -8.66
C ASP A 32 9.55 8.99 -8.27
N LYS A 33 8.73 9.93 -8.75
CA LYS A 33 8.86 11.33 -8.34
C LYS A 33 8.55 11.54 -6.87
N ARG A 34 7.71 10.69 -6.29
CA ARG A 34 7.25 10.86 -4.93
C ARG A 34 7.77 9.80 -3.97
N PHE A 35 7.89 8.54 -4.42
CA PHE A 35 8.19 7.42 -3.53
C PHE A 35 9.46 6.67 -3.93
N SER A 36 10.11 6.11 -2.93
CA SER A 36 11.24 5.20 -3.11
C SER A 36 11.30 4.25 -1.91
N PHE A 37 12.14 3.22 -2.00
CA PHE A 37 12.51 2.49 -0.81
C PHE A 37 13.36 3.39 0.08
N ARG A 38 13.13 3.32 1.38
CA ARG A 38 13.86 4.14 2.35
C ARG A 38 15.34 3.83 2.36
N GLU A 39 15.68 2.55 2.31
CA GLU A 39 17.02 2.06 2.55
C GLU A 39 18.00 2.42 1.42
N ASP A 40 17.61 2.19 0.17
CA ASP A 40 18.52 2.34 -0.97
C ASP A 40 18.03 3.33 -2.03
N GLU A 41 16.92 4.00 -1.76
CA GLU A 41 16.30 4.98 -2.66
C GLU A 41 15.89 4.40 -4.03
N SER A 42 15.81 3.07 -4.15
CA SER A 42 15.37 2.44 -5.38
C SER A 42 13.88 2.61 -5.60
N SER A 43 13.43 2.35 -6.84
CA SER A 43 12.03 2.45 -7.21
C SER A 43 11.19 1.38 -6.53
N ILE A 44 10.01 1.77 -6.05
CA ILE A 44 9.02 0.80 -5.53
C ILE A 44 8.22 0.14 -6.65
N VAL A 45 8.31 0.64 -7.87
CA VAL A 45 7.69 0.04 -9.05
C VAL A 45 8.74 -0.77 -9.78
N ASP A 46 8.64 -2.10 -9.68
CA ASP A 46 9.61 -3.02 -10.26
C ASP A 46 8.94 -3.77 -11.41
N ASP A 47 9.64 -3.86 -12.54
CA ASP A 47 9.15 -4.58 -13.71
C ASP A 47 8.88 -6.05 -13.40
N GLU A 48 9.64 -6.65 -12.49
CA GLU A 48 9.41 -8.04 -12.06
C GLU A 48 8.07 -8.22 -11.36
N TRP A 49 7.52 -7.15 -10.77
CA TRP A 49 6.27 -7.19 -10.04
C TRP A 49 5.08 -6.73 -10.87
N SER A 50 5.32 -6.30 -12.12
CA SER A 50 4.26 -5.79 -13.00
C SER A 50 3.25 -6.85 -13.38
N ASP A 51 3.61 -8.12 -13.34
CA ASP A 51 2.71 -9.23 -13.63
C ASP A 51 1.86 -9.65 -12.44
N CYS A 52 2.21 -9.20 -11.24
CA CYS A 52 1.41 -9.45 -10.04
C CYS A 52 0.13 -8.62 -10.09
N THR A 53 -0.96 -9.16 -9.54
CA THR A 53 -2.22 -8.42 -9.43
C THR A 53 -2.05 -7.22 -8.50
N ALA A 54 -1.41 -7.42 -7.37
CA ALA A 54 -1.15 -6.38 -6.39
C ALA A 54 -0.01 -6.80 -5.47
N TYR A 55 0.59 -5.83 -4.80
CA TYR A 55 1.61 -6.10 -3.78
C TYR A 55 1.65 -4.98 -2.74
N THR A 56 2.20 -5.30 -1.58
CA THR A 56 2.37 -4.35 -0.48
C THR A 56 3.85 -4.02 -0.32
N VAL A 57 4.16 -2.74 -0.17
CA VAL A 57 5.53 -2.25 -0.02
C VAL A 57 5.74 -1.78 1.41
N GLY A 58 6.57 -2.52 2.17
CA GLY A 58 7.07 -2.08 3.46
C GLY A 58 8.38 -1.32 3.27
N GLY A 59 8.68 -0.41 4.18
CA GLY A 59 9.92 0.37 4.11
C GLY A 59 9.94 1.40 3.00
N ALA A 60 8.77 1.90 2.61
CA ALA A 60 8.66 2.97 1.62
C ALA A 60 8.87 4.34 2.25
N TYR A 61 9.29 5.28 1.42
CA TYR A 61 9.57 6.65 1.82
C TYR A 61 8.85 7.63 0.90
N ASP A 62 8.18 8.62 1.50
CA ASP A 62 7.50 9.69 0.78
C ASP A 62 8.44 10.89 0.71
N LYS A 63 8.97 11.18 -0.46
CA LYS A 63 9.91 12.29 -0.68
C LYS A 63 9.25 13.66 -0.49
N LEU A 64 7.93 13.72 -0.66
CA LEU A 64 7.20 14.97 -0.52
C LEU A 64 7.07 15.37 0.94
N THR A 65 6.67 14.44 1.80
CA THR A 65 6.51 14.70 3.25
C THR A 65 7.78 14.40 4.05
N LYS A 66 8.72 13.68 3.44
CA LYS A 66 9.97 13.23 4.07
C LYS A 66 9.70 12.30 5.24
N GLU A 67 8.69 11.44 5.08
CA GLU A 67 8.28 10.48 6.11
C GLU A 67 8.20 9.08 5.54
N ASP A 68 8.43 8.08 6.40
CA ASP A 68 8.20 6.70 6.03
C ASP A 68 6.71 6.46 5.87
N CYS A 69 6.36 5.58 4.96
CA CYS A 69 4.96 5.27 4.67
C CYS A 69 4.81 3.80 4.27
N GLU A 70 3.56 3.38 4.17
CA GLU A 70 3.20 2.06 3.67
C GLU A 70 2.45 2.22 2.37
N ILE A 71 2.69 1.34 1.40
CA ILE A 71 2.09 1.46 0.07
C ILE A 71 1.49 0.12 -0.36
N ILE A 72 0.27 0.17 -0.87
CA ILE A 72 -0.35 -0.94 -1.58
C ILE A 72 -0.41 -0.56 -3.05
N VAL A 73 0.18 -1.39 -3.91
CA VAL A 73 0.16 -1.17 -5.36
C VAL A 73 -0.78 -2.18 -5.98
N ILE A 74 -1.75 -1.70 -6.75
CA ILE A 74 -2.70 -2.55 -7.46
C ILE A 74 -2.47 -2.38 -8.96
N ASN A 75 -1.90 -3.41 -9.57
CA ASN A 75 -1.56 -3.42 -10.99
C ASN A 75 -2.75 -3.72 -11.88
N LYS A 76 -3.66 -4.60 -11.41
CA LYS A 76 -4.76 -5.11 -12.22
C LYS A 76 -6.07 -5.01 -11.45
N ILE A 77 -7.01 -4.26 -12.02
CA ILE A 77 -8.37 -4.16 -11.51
C ILE A 77 -9.27 -4.94 -12.46
N LYS A 78 -9.89 -6.00 -11.96
CA LYS A 78 -10.69 -6.91 -12.79
C LYS A 78 -12.15 -6.49 -12.89
N GLY A 79 -12.62 -5.64 -11.99
CA GLY A 79 -14.01 -5.22 -11.94
C GLY A 79 -14.95 -6.30 -11.39
N SER A 80 -14.42 -7.23 -10.59
CA SER A 80 -15.18 -8.36 -10.02
C SER A 80 -14.98 -8.40 -8.51
N GLY A 81 -15.64 -9.36 -7.85
CA GLY A 81 -15.46 -9.58 -6.41
C GLY A 81 -14.03 -9.92 -6.01
N ASP A 82 -13.21 -10.39 -6.94
CA ASP A 82 -11.81 -10.68 -6.68
C ASP A 82 -11.02 -9.44 -6.28
N ASP A 83 -11.44 -8.26 -6.74
CA ASP A 83 -10.77 -7.01 -6.38
C ASP A 83 -10.87 -6.73 -4.89
N ILE A 84 -12.03 -7.04 -4.28
CA ILE A 84 -12.24 -6.88 -2.84
C ILE A 84 -11.31 -7.83 -2.08
N ASN A 85 -11.21 -9.09 -2.52
CA ASN A 85 -10.34 -10.07 -1.89
C ASN A 85 -8.88 -9.65 -1.99
N THR A 86 -8.46 -9.16 -3.14
CA THR A 86 -7.10 -8.67 -3.36
C THR A 86 -6.78 -7.51 -2.42
N PHE A 87 -7.69 -6.54 -2.35
CA PHE A 87 -7.49 -5.37 -1.48
C PHE A 87 -7.44 -5.78 0.00
N ALA A 88 -8.31 -6.69 0.42
CA ALA A 88 -8.31 -7.18 1.81
C ALA A 88 -7.01 -7.92 2.14
N HIS A 89 -6.51 -8.74 1.22
CA HIS A 89 -5.25 -9.46 1.38
C HIS A 89 -4.08 -8.49 1.56
N GLU A 90 -3.96 -7.50 0.66
CA GLU A 90 -2.89 -6.51 0.75
C GLU A 90 -3.05 -5.60 1.97
N SER A 91 -4.28 -5.28 2.35
CA SER A 91 -4.56 -4.49 3.56
C SER A 91 -4.09 -5.20 4.82
N PHE A 92 -4.22 -6.53 4.87
CA PHE A 92 -3.71 -7.31 6.01
C PHE A 92 -2.18 -7.21 6.09
N HIS A 93 -1.48 -7.37 4.97
CA HIS A 93 -0.02 -7.20 4.95
C HIS A 93 0.40 -5.81 5.40
N ALA A 94 -0.27 -4.77 4.90
CA ALA A 94 0.03 -3.40 5.29
C ALA A 94 -0.23 -3.16 6.78
N ALA A 95 -1.32 -3.73 7.31
CA ALA A 95 -1.63 -3.62 8.74
C ALA A 95 -0.54 -4.27 9.60
N VAL A 96 -0.08 -5.45 9.21
CA VAL A 96 1.00 -6.15 9.92
C VAL A 96 2.26 -5.28 9.91
N ASP A 97 2.65 -4.75 8.75
CA ASP A 97 3.85 -3.91 8.63
C ASP A 97 3.78 -2.67 9.50
N ILE A 98 2.64 -1.96 9.46
CA ILE A 98 2.46 -0.73 10.24
C ILE A 98 2.51 -1.02 11.74
N LEU A 99 1.82 -2.05 12.18
CA LEU A 99 1.75 -2.36 13.60
C LEU A 99 3.07 -2.93 14.12
N GLU A 100 3.80 -3.69 13.31
CA GLU A 100 5.15 -4.13 13.67
C GLU A 100 6.11 -2.94 13.81
N ALA A 101 5.99 -1.93 12.94
CA ALA A 101 6.77 -0.70 13.07
C ALA A 101 6.45 0.04 14.37
N CYS A 102 5.25 -0.15 14.92
CA CYS A 102 4.84 0.38 16.22
C CYS A 102 5.12 -0.60 17.37
N HIS A 103 5.84 -1.69 17.10
CA HIS A 103 6.14 -2.75 18.08
C HIS A 103 4.91 -3.49 18.59
N ILE A 104 3.86 -3.59 17.77
CA ILE A 104 2.64 -4.32 18.08
C ILE A 104 2.63 -5.60 17.25
N LYS A 105 2.72 -6.75 17.90
CA LYS A 105 2.71 -8.05 17.21
C LYS A 105 1.30 -8.61 17.18
N LEU A 106 0.99 -9.36 16.13
CA LEU A 106 -0.30 -10.05 16.03
C LEU A 106 -0.36 -11.15 17.10
N SER A 107 -1.38 -11.07 17.96
CA SER A 107 -1.64 -12.02 19.04
C SER A 107 -3.11 -11.92 19.42
N ASP A 108 -3.58 -12.78 20.31
CA ASP A 108 -4.96 -12.70 20.80
C ASP A 108 -5.24 -11.34 21.45
N ASP A 109 -4.25 -10.77 22.14
CA ASP A 109 -4.40 -9.50 22.85
C ASP A 109 -4.45 -8.31 21.91
N THR A 110 -3.87 -8.41 20.69
CA THR A 110 -3.79 -7.30 19.74
C THR A 110 -4.71 -7.49 18.54
N ASN A 111 -5.49 -8.57 18.50
CA ASN A 111 -6.34 -8.91 17.35
C ASN A 111 -7.33 -7.78 17.00
N GLU A 112 -7.93 -7.13 18.01
CA GLU A 112 -8.85 -6.02 17.79
C GLU A 112 -8.15 -4.82 17.14
N VAL A 113 -6.89 -4.58 17.49
CA VAL A 113 -6.10 -3.49 16.92
C VAL A 113 -5.90 -3.70 15.42
N PHE A 114 -5.55 -4.93 15.04
CA PHE A 114 -5.37 -5.30 13.63
C PHE A 114 -6.71 -5.19 12.86
N ALA A 115 -7.78 -5.72 13.43
CA ALA A 115 -9.10 -5.66 12.81
C ALA A 115 -9.56 -4.22 12.59
N TYR A 116 -9.37 -3.37 13.60
CA TYR A 116 -9.73 -1.96 13.51
C TYR A 116 -8.98 -1.23 12.39
N LEU A 117 -7.67 -1.49 12.29
CA LEU A 117 -6.86 -0.86 11.25
C LEU A 117 -7.29 -1.32 9.84
N ILE A 118 -7.58 -2.61 9.68
CA ILE A 118 -8.05 -3.16 8.40
C ILE A 118 -9.40 -2.57 8.03
N ASP A 119 -10.34 -2.49 8.98
CA ASP A 119 -11.67 -1.92 8.75
C ASP A 119 -11.58 -0.49 8.25
N ARG A 120 -10.72 0.32 8.83
CA ARG A 120 -10.54 1.71 8.39
C ARG A 120 -10.02 1.82 6.97
N LYS A 121 -9.19 0.87 6.55
CA LYS A 121 -8.68 0.85 5.16
C LYS A 121 -9.72 0.37 4.18
N SER A 122 -10.63 -0.49 4.62
CA SER A 122 -11.64 -1.11 3.76
C SER A 122 -12.86 -0.21 3.54
N VAL A 123 -13.08 0.77 4.40
CA VAL A 123 -14.21 1.70 4.30
C VAL A 123 -13.76 2.91 3.48
N VAL A 124 -14.05 2.84 2.21
CA VAL A 124 -13.69 3.92 1.29
C VAL A 124 -14.92 4.35 0.51
#